data_3d224e8d2981031fd7ec373bd7547da1
#
_entry.id   3d224e8d2981031fd7ec373bd7547da1
#
_cell.length_a   1.000
_cell.length_b   1.000
_cell.length_c   1.000
_cell.angle_alpha   90.00
_cell.angle_beta   90.00
_cell.angle_gamma   90.00
#
_symmetry.space_group_name_H-M   'P 1'
#
loop_
_entity.id
_entity.type
_entity.pdbx_description
1 polymer ?
#
loop_
_entity_poly.entity_id
_entity_poly.type
_entity_poly.pdbx_seq_one_letter_code
_entity_poly.pdbx_strand_id
1 'polypeptide(L)'
;HVAIQGDVAEVLAQLNPQIEAQPREEWRQLVADLQREFPCAIPQESDPLSHYGLINAVAACVDDEAIITTDVGQHQMWVSKYYDFRRPGTHLTSGGFGTMGYGMGAAIGAALSVNGKSVLFTGDGSFCMNFNEVTTAVRYSVPVIVIVLNNGGLGMIRQLQDCFCDGRRFSTELMRKTD
;
A
#
# COMPACT_ATOMS: atom_id res chain seq x y z
N HIS A 1 -30.59 14.08 3.24
CA HIS A 1 -29.15 14.28 3.56
C HIS A 1 -28.99 15.58 4.35
N VAL A 2 -28.19 15.53 5.40
CA VAL A 2 -27.84 16.70 6.20
C VAL A 2 -26.35 16.97 6.00
N ALA A 3 -26.02 18.18 5.54
CA ALA A 3 -24.64 18.62 5.41
C ALA A 3 -24.20 19.31 6.71
N ILE A 4 -23.02 18.92 7.22
CA ILE A 4 -22.41 19.51 8.40
C ILE A 4 -21.05 20.05 8.00
N GLN A 5 -20.81 21.33 8.23
CA GLN A 5 -19.53 22.00 8.02
C GLN A 5 -18.84 22.20 9.37
N GLY A 6 -17.61 21.69 9.50
CA GLY A 6 -16.84 21.82 10.73
C GLY A 6 -15.62 20.87 10.73
N ASP A 7 -14.83 20.96 11.79
CA ASP A 7 -13.78 19.98 12.05
C ASP A 7 -14.38 18.61 12.36
N VAL A 8 -13.88 17.57 11.71
CA VAL A 8 -14.45 16.22 11.82
C VAL A 8 -14.37 15.68 13.25
N ALA A 9 -13.28 15.95 13.97
CA ALA A 9 -13.12 15.47 15.34
C ALA A 9 -14.12 16.13 16.27
N GLU A 10 -14.34 17.43 16.12
CA GLU A 10 -15.33 18.20 16.92
C GLU A 10 -16.77 17.74 16.63
N VAL A 11 -17.10 17.52 15.35
CA VAL A 11 -18.41 17.01 14.94
C VAL A 11 -18.66 15.62 15.52
N LEU A 12 -17.68 14.72 15.41
CA LEU A 12 -17.80 13.37 15.96
C LEU A 12 -17.87 13.36 17.48
N ALA A 13 -17.14 14.24 18.17
CA ALA A 13 -17.22 14.37 19.63
C ALA A 13 -18.63 14.78 20.11
N GLN A 14 -19.34 15.59 19.31
CA GLN A 14 -20.71 15.98 19.61
C GLN A 14 -21.75 14.93 19.18
N LEU A 15 -21.48 14.20 18.11
CA LEU A 15 -22.40 13.20 17.55
C LEU A 15 -22.39 11.88 18.33
N ASN A 16 -21.20 11.37 18.65
CA ASN A 16 -21.05 10.04 19.29
C ASN A 16 -21.86 9.85 20.58
N PRO A 17 -21.95 10.83 21.51
CA PRO A 17 -22.77 10.69 22.70
C PRO A 17 -24.28 10.61 22.43
N GLN A 18 -24.73 11.00 21.25
CA GLN A 18 -26.14 10.99 20.84
C GLN A 18 -26.53 9.70 20.09
N ILE A 19 -25.56 8.83 19.79
CA ILE A 19 -25.79 7.58 19.07
C ILE A 19 -25.81 6.41 20.06
N GLU A 20 -26.94 5.72 20.09
CA GLU A 20 -27.03 4.47 20.85
C GLU A 20 -26.31 3.34 20.14
N ALA A 21 -25.58 2.52 20.91
CA ALA A 21 -24.92 1.34 20.38
C ALA A 21 -25.93 0.34 19.82
N GLN A 22 -25.81 0.01 18.56
CA GLN A 22 -26.65 -0.98 17.88
C GLN A 22 -25.86 -2.28 17.71
N PRO A 23 -26.30 -3.42 18.25
CA PRO A 23 -25.54 -4.67 18.18
C PRO A 23 -25.34 -5.19 16.75
N ARG A 24 -26.30 -4.98 15.86
CA ARG A 24 -26.25 -5.35 14.43
C ARG A 24 -25.78 -6.79 14.19
N GLU A 25 -26.32 -7.73 14.97
CA GLU A 25 -25.88 -9.13 14.95
C GLU A 25 -26.03 -9.78 13.56
N GLU A 26 -27.14 -9.50 12.85
CA GLU A 26 -27.34 -10.02 11.49
C GLU A 26 -26.23 -9.57 10.52
N TRP A 27 -25.82 -8.31 10.63
CA TRP A 27 -24.72 -7.79 9.78
C TRP A 27 -23.39 -8.41 10.16
N ARG A 28 -23.10 -8.56 11.45
CA ARG A 28 -21.89 -9.23 11.94
C ARG A 28 -21.83 -10.68 11.49
N GLN A 29 -22.98 -11.38 11.57
CA GLN A 29 -23.07 -12.75 11.12
C GLN A 29 -22.84 -12.85 9.60
N LEU A 30 -23.47 -11.97 8.81
CA LEU A 30 -23.25 -11.92 7.36
C LEU A 30 -21.77 -11.73 7.01
N VAL A 31 -21.08 -10.78 7.68
CA VAL A 31 -19.64 -10.55 7.45
C VAL A 31 -18.83 -11.79 7.83
N ALA A 32 -19.13 -12.43 8.95
CA ALA A 32 -18.43 -13.65 9.38
C ALA A 32 -18.67 -14.82 8.42
N ASP A 33 -19.86 -14.94 7.86
CA ASP A 33 -20.21 -15.97 6.87
C ASP A 33 -19.45 -15.74 5.56
N LEU A 34 -19.43 -14.48 5.07
CA LEU A 34 -18.66 -14.12 3.88
C LEU A 34 -17.15 -14.35 4.07
N GLN A 35 -16.60 -14.04 5.23
CA GLN A 35 -15.19 -14.32 5.54
C GLN A 35 -14.88 -15.82 5.55
N ARG A 36 -15.81 -16.66 5.95
CA ARG A 36 -15.67 -18.13 5.91
C ARG A 36 -15.82 -18.68 4.50
N GLU A 37 -16.75 -18.15 3.73
CA GLU A 37 -17.01 -18.57 2.35
C GLU A 37 -15.90 -18.10 1.40
N PHE A 38 -15.39 -16.91 1.60
CA PHE A 38 -14.34 -16.29 0.79
C PHE A 38 -13.10 -15.96 1.65
N PRO A 39 -12.39 -16.97 2.17
CA PRO A 39 -11.22 -16.71 2.98
C PRO A 39 -10.15 -16.01 2.15
N CYS A 40 -9.49 -15.02 2.72
CA CYS A 40 -8.30 -14.45 2.10
C CYS A 40 -7.24 -15.53 2.02
N ALA A 41 -6.99 -16.04 0.80
CA ALA A 41 -5.93 -17.02 0.60
C ALA A 41 -4.59 -16.36 0.89
N ILE A 42 -4.03 -16.68 2.06
CA ILE A 42 -2.65 -16.33 2.39
C ILE A 42 -1.79 -17.48 1.88
N PRO A 43 -0.84 -17.23 0.96
CA PRO A 43 0.07 -18.25 0.50
C PRO A 43 0.80 -18.89 1.69
N GLN A 44 0.85 -20.21 1.73
CA GLN A 44 1.60 -20.93 2.78
C GLN A 44 3.10 -21.04 2.44
N GLU A 45 3.50 -20.52 1.30
CA GLU A 45 4.89 -20.57 0.85
C GLU A 45 5.77 -19.62 1.68
N SER A 46 6.81 -20.20 2.22
CA SER A 46 7.85 -19.48 2.97
C SER A 46 8.98 -18.95 2.06
N ASP A 47 8.82 -18.97 0.73
CA ASP A 47 9.84 -18.44 -0.17
C ASP A 47 9.97 -16.93 0.01
N PRO A 48 11.10 -16.44 0.56
CA PRO A 48 11.33 -15.02 0.77
C PRO A 48 11.44 -14.23 -0.54
N LEU A 49 11.58 -14.88 -1.67
CA LEU A 49 11.60 -14.26 -3.00
C LEU A 49 10.20 -14.14 -3.61
N SER A 50 9.20 -14.79 -3.03
CA SER A 50 7.81 -14.54 -3.41
C SER A 50 7.38 -13.15 -2.91
N HIS A 51 6.42 -12.53 -3.59
CA HIS A 51 5.89 -11.22 -3.16
C HIS A 51 5.33 -11.24 -1.72
N TYR A 52 4.69 -12.35 -1.34
CA TYR A 52 4.19 -12.55 0.02
C TYR A 52 5.32 -12.76 1.03
N GLY A 53 6.26 -13.65 0.73
CA GLY A 53 7.41 -13.93 1.60
C GLY A 53 8.27 -12.70 1.84
N LEU A 54 8.51 -11.89 0.81
CA LEU A 54 9.25 -10.63 0.93
C LEU A 54 8.52 -9.62 1.84
N ILE A 55 7.22 -9.43 1.66
CA ILE A 55 6.44 -8.51 2.48
C ILE A 55 6.47 -8.94 3.95
N ASN A 56 6.31 -10.23 4.23
CA ASN A 56 6.38 -10.76 5.59
C ASN A 56 7.79 -10.65 6.19
N ALA A 57 8.83 -10.92 5.41
CA ALA A 57 10.21 -10.77 5.88
C ALA A 57 10.52 -9.32 6.26
N VAL A 58 10.04 -8.37 5.47
CA VAL A 58 10.17 -6.94 5.79
C VAL A 58 9.37 -6.58 7.03
N ALA A 59 8.11 -7.04 7.13
CA ALA A 59 7.26 -6.79 8.30
C ALA A 59 7.89 -7.31 9.60
N ALA A 60 8.62 -8.44 9.54
CA ALA A 60 9.34 -8.99 10.69
C ALA A 60 10.60 -8.18 11.08
N CYS A 61 11.11 -7.33 10.20
CA CYS A 61 12.35 -6.55 10.41
C CYS A 61 12.12 -5.10 10.83
N VAL A 62 10.87 -4.63 10.84
CA VAL A 62 10.53 -3.23 11.15
C VAL A 62 9.56 -3.16 12.33
N ASP A 63 9.58 -2.02 13.01
CA ASP A 63 8.69 -1.76 14.14
C ASP A 63 7.26 -1.47 13.65
N ASP A 64 6.26 -1.70 14.51
CA ASP A 64 4.84 -1.40 14.23
C ASP A 64 4.58 0.10 13.94
N GLU A 65 5.51 0.96 14.32
CA GLU A 65 5.44 2.42 14.09
C GLU A 65 6.14 2.85 12.79
N ALA A 66 6.83 1.93 12.11
CA ALA A 66 7.46 2.22 10.84
C ALA A 66 6.42 2.65 9.80
N ILE A 67 6.72 3.71 9.07
CA ILE A 67 5.82 4.15 8.00
C ILE A 67 6.13 3.36 6.73
N ILE A 68 5.14 2.61 6.29
CA ILE A 68 5.17 1.83 5.07
C ILE A 68 4.53 2.65 3.95
N THR A 69 5.33 2.96 2.97
CA THR A 69 4.87 3.70 1.79
C THR A 69 4.78 2.76 0.61
N THR A 70 3.75 2.87 -0.19
CA THR A 70 3.66 2.14 -1.45
C THR A 70 3.60 3.11 -2.62
N ASP A 71 4.29 2.76 -3.69
CA ASP A 71 4.01 3.31 -5.00
C ASP A 71 2.83 2.59 -5.65
N VAL A 72 2.51 2.85 -6.89
CA VAL A 72 1.32 2.34 -7.57
C VAL A 72 1.67 1.19 -8.51
N GLY A 73 0.98 0.05 -8.33
CA GLY A 73 1.17 -1.18 -9.09
C GLY A 73 0.71 -2.41 -8.32
N GLN A 74 1.04 -3.61 -8.80
CA GLN A 74 0.70 -4.86 -8.10
C GLN A 74 1.27 -4.90 -6.67
N HIS A 75 2.47 -4.36 -6.45
CA HIS A 75 3.09 -4.24 -5.13
C HIS A 75 2.20 -3.48 -4.13
N GLN A 76 1.50 -2.43 -4.56
CA GLN A 76 0.53 -1.71 -3.74
C GLN A 76 -0.61 -2.63 -3.26
N MET A 77 -1.16 -3.44 -4.18
CA MET A 77 -2.22 -4.40 -3.86
C MET A 77 -1.72 -5.48 -2.90
N TRP A 78 -0.51 -6.00 -3.13
CA TRP A 78 0.07 -7.05 -2.28
C TRP A 78 0.38 -6.54 -0.87
N VAL A 79 0.98 -5.36 -0.74
CA VAL A 79 1.24 -4.74 0.57
C VAL A 79 -0.07 -4.48 1.31
N SER A 80 -1.07 -3.90 0.65
CA SER A 80 -2.39 -3.66 1.27
C SER A 80 -3.10 -4.95 1.70
N LYS A 81 -2.81 -6.08 1.03
CA LYS A 81 -3.42 -7.39 1.33
C LYS A 81 -2.68 -8.17 2.41
N TYR A 82 -1.36 -8.11 2.41
CA TYR A 82 -0.52 -9.04 3.16
C TYR A 82 0.26 -8.41 4.30
N TYR A 83 0.48 -7.08 4.30
CA TYR A 83 1.15 -6.41 5.39
C TYR A 83 0.19 -6.22 6.57
N ASP A 84 0.60 -6.65 7.77
CA ASP A 84 -0.21 -6.53 8.99
C ASP A 84 -0.03 -5.13 9.61
N PHE A 85 -0.84 -4.17 9.18
CA PHE A 85 -0.83 -2.81 9.73
C PHE A 85 -1.52 -2.78 11.09
N ARG A 86 -0.75 -2.53 12.15
CA ARG A 86 -1.25 -2.53 13.54
C ARG A 86 -1.55 -1.14 14.06
N ARG A 87 -1.02 -0.10 13.41
CA ARG A 87 -1.22 1.29 13.82
C ARG A 87 -1.85 2.13 12.73
N PRO A 88 -2.85 2.98 13.06
CA PRO A 88 -3.38 3.95 12.12
C PRO A 88 -2.32 4.96 11.68
N GLY A 89 -2.37 5.38 10.41
CA GLY A 89 -1.47 6.38 9.87
C GLY A 89 -0.08 5.88 9.47
N THR A 90 0.20 4.57 9.58
CA THR A 90 1.48 3.99 9.17
C THR A 90 1.52 3.48 7.73
N HIS A 91 0.43 3.61 6.97
CA HIS A 91 0.38 3.27 5.55
C HIS A 91 0.12 4.50 4.70
N LEU A 92 1.09 4.85 3.84
CA LEU A 92 0.97 5.94 2.87
C LEU A 92 0.91 5.37 1.46
N THR A 93 -0.15 5.69 0.73
CA THR A 93 -0.37 5.18 -0.62
C THR A 93 -1.21 6.16 -1.44
N SER A 94 -0.97 6.24 -2.74
CA SER A 94 -1.81 6.99 -3.67
C SER A 94 -3.06 6.19 -4.03
N GLY A 95 -3.99 6.08 -3.06
CA GLY A 95 -5.23 5.30 -3.21
C GLY A 95 -6.33 5.98 -4.02
N GLY A 96 -6.26 7.30 -4.18
CA GLY A 96 -7.27 8.08 -4.92
C GLY A 96 -6.98 8.11 -6.42
N PHE A 97 -5.93 8.80 -6.83
CA PHE A 97 -5.56 8.95 -8.24
C PHE A 97 -4.65 7.84 -8.79
N GLY A 98 -4.05 7.03 -7.93
CA GLY A 98 -3.13 5.98 -8.39
C GLY A 98 -1.91 6.53 -9.12
N THR A 99 -1.27 7.56 -8.57
CA THR A 99 -0.18 8.27 -9.21
C THR A 99 1.12 7.47 -9.08
N MET A 100 1.62 6.92 -10.17
CA MET A 100 2.94 6.28 -10.22
C MET A 100 4.05 7.33 -10.02
N GLY A 101 5.08 6.97 -9.25
CA GLY A 101 6.16 7.89 -8.86
C GLY A 101 5.89 8.66 -7.55
N TYR A 102 4.71 8.48 -6.94
CA TYR A 102 4.36 9.07 -5.65
C TYR A 102 5.26 8.57 -4.50
N GLY A 103 5.65 7.30 -4.57
CA GLY A 103 6.18 6.57 -3.42
C GLY A 103 7.48 7.15 -2.85
N MET A 104 8.44 7.54 -3.68
CA MET A 104 9.75 8.04 -3.21
C MET A 104 9.62 9.36 -2.45
N GLY A 105 8.87 10.32 -2.99
CA GLY A 105 8.62 11.60 -2.32
C GLY A 105 7.86 11.42 -1.00
N ALA A 106 6.85 10.54 -0.98
CA ALA A 106 6.10 10.24 0.23
C ALA A 106 6.95 9.57 1.31
N ALA A 107 7.84 8.63 0.93
CA ALA A 107 8.75 7.97 1.86
C ALA A 107 9.77 8.94 2.48
N ILE A 108 10.30 9.87 1.69
CA ILE A 108 11.18 10.94 2.19
C ILE A 108 10.41 11.83 3.18
N GLY A 109 9.23 12.29 2.80
CA GLY A 109 8.38 13.10 3.67
C GLY A 109 8.03 12.40 4.98
N ALA A 110 7.68 11.11 4.91
CA ALA A 110 7.40 10.28 6.08
C ALA A 110 8.62 10.19 7.02
N ALA A 111 9.79 9.85 6.49
CA ALA A 111 11.01 9.74 7.28
C ALA A 111 11.39 11.05 7.98
N LEU A 112 11.17 12.20 7.32
CA LEU A 112 11.39 13.51 7.90
C LEU A 112 10.37 13.87 8.99
N SER A 113 9.10 13.48 8.80
CA SER A 113 8.02 13.88 9.73
C SER A 113 8.07 13.15 11.07
N VAL A 114 8.45 11.88 11.07
CA VAL A 114 8.50 11.06 12.29
C VAL A 114 9.92 10.91 12.84
N ASN A 115 10.91 11.56 12.21
CA ASN A 115 12.33 11.44 12.54
C ASN A 115 12.78 9.96 12.66
N GLY A 116 12.23 9.13 11.80
CA GLY A 116 12.35 7.68 11.82
C GLY A 116 12.57 7.08 10.42
N LYS A 117 12.64 5.76 10.38
CA LYS A 117 12.79 5.00 9.14
C LYS A 117 11.46 4.91 8.40
N SER A 118 11.50 5.11 7.10
CA SER A 118 10.40 4.81 6.18
C SER A 118 10.80 3.67 5.25
N VAL A 119 9.86 2.77 4.98
CA VAL A 119 10.04 1.68 4.02
C VAL A 119 9.14 1.92 2.83
N LEU A 120 9.73 2.00 1.65
CA LEU A 120 9.02 2.13 0.39
C LEU A 120 8.96 0.77 -0.34
N PHE A 121 7.77 0.30 -0.63
CA PHE A 121 7.55 -0.76 -1.62
C PHE A 121 7.18 -0.13 -2.96
N THR A 122 7.94 -0.43 -4.00
CA THR A 122 7.71 0.09 -5.34
C THR A 122 7.92 -0.99 -6.40
N GLY A 123 7.41 -0.79 -7.60
CA GLY A 123 7.76 -1.58 -8.78
C GLY A 123 8.83 -0.86 -9.59
N ASP A 124 9.51 -1.60 -10.46
CA ASP A 124 10.51 -1.08 -11.38
C ASP A 124 9.99 0.10 -12.21
N GLY A 125 8.78 -0.02 -12.78
CA GLY A 125 8.16 1.06 -13.56
C GLY A 125 7.85 2.32 -12.75
N SER A 126 7.27 2.18 -11.56
CA SER A 126 6.97 3.32 -10.70
C SER A 126 8.24 3.98 -10.15
N PHE A 127 9.22 3.17 -9.77
CA PHE A 127 10.49 3.68 -9.27
C PHE A 127 11.21 4.52 -10.31
N CYS A 128 11.24 4.07 -11.57
CA CYS A 128 11.87 4.81 -12.66
C CYS A 128 11.23 6.18 -12.94
N MET A 129 9.99 6.40 -12.53
CA MET A 129 9.32 7.70 -12.76
C MET A 129 9.84 8.82 -11.86
N ASN A 130 10.38 8.49 -10.69
CA ASN A 130 10.83 9.50 -9.72
C ASN A 130 12.07 9.08 -8.93
N PHE A 131 12.92 8.20 -9.48
CA PHE A 131 14.12 7.71 -8.80
C PHE A 131 15.16 8.82 -8.55
N ASN A 132 15.11 9.91 -9.31
CA ASN A 132 15.95 11.08 -9.10
C ASN A 132 15.86 11.64 -7.66
N GLU A 133 14.75 11.43 -6.97
CA GLU A 133 14.56 11.82 -5.57
C GLU A 133 15.43 11.02 -4.58
N VAL A 134 16.06 9.93 -5.02
CA VAL A 134 17.11 9.25 -4.26
C VAL A 134 18.25 10.24 -3.93
N THR A 135 18.56 11.15 -4.84
CA THR A 135 19.56 12.19 -4.60
C THR A 135 19.17 13.15 -3.50
N THR A 136 17.89 13.44 -3.38
CA THR A 136 17.32 14.24 -2.27
C THR A 136 17.49 13.51 -0.94
N ALA A 137 17.13 12.22 -0.89
CA ALA A 137 17.30 11.40 0.31
C ALA A 137 18.78 11.35 0.76
N VAL A 138 19.70 11.12 -0.17
CA VAL A 138 21.14 11.08 0.10
C VAL A 138 21.64 12.44 0.57
N ARG A 139 21.28 13.51 -0.13
CA ARG A 139 21.74 14.89 0.18
C ARG A 139 21.36 15.33 1.60
N TYR A 140 20.16 14.95 2.03
CA TYR A 140 19.63 15.31 3.34
C TYR A 140 19.77 14.21 4.40
N SER A 141 20.48 13.12 4.06
CA SER A 141 20.69 11.95 4.96
C SER A 141 19.38 11.40 5.52
N VAL A 142 18.36 11.32 4.68
CA VAL A 142 17.04 10.81 5.06
C VAL A 142 17.04 9.28 5.01
N PRO A 143 16.75 8.56 6.11
CA PRO A 143 16.82 7.10 6.16
C PRO A 143 15.57 6.45 5.53
N VAL A 144 15.61 6.23 4.22
CA VAL A 144 14.58 5.50 3.47
C VAL A 144 15.10 4.14 3.05
N ILE A 145 14.33 3.09 3.30
CA ILE A 145 14.58 1.75 2.77
C ILE A 145 13.69 1.56 1.56
N VAL A 146 14.30 1.33 0.40
CA VAL A 146 13.56 1.14 -0.86
C VAL A 146 13.60 -0.34 -1.27
N ILE A 147 12.43 -0.93 -1.45
CA ILE A 147 12.23 -2.32 -1.87
C ILE A 147 11.57 -2.29 -3.23
N VAL A 148 12.33 -2.67 -4.26
CA VAL A 148 11.85 -2.70 -5.65
C VAL A 148 11.43 -4.13 -6.00
N LEU A 149 10.12 -4.31 -6.27
CA LEU A 149 9.60 -5.56 -6.83
C LEU A 149 9.67 -5.47 -8.35
N ASN A 150 10.77 -5.95 -8.89
CA ASN A 150 11.06 -5.86 -10.33
C ASN A 150 10.43 -7.07 -11.07
N ASN A 151 9.40 -6.81 -11.87
CA ASN A 151 8.74 -7.79 -12.72
C ASN A 151 8.91 -7.50 -14.23
N GLY A 152 9.72 -6.50 -14.59
CA GLY A 152 10.01 -6.10 -15.96
C GLY A 152 8.81 -5.50 -16.70
N GLY A 153 7.80 -4.98 -15.97
CA GLY A 153 6.62 -4.49 -16.65
C GLY A 153 5.58 -3.81 -15.76
N LEU A 154 4.56 -3.26 -16.40
CA LEU A 154 3.40 -2.68 -15.73
C LEU A 154 2.41 -3.78 -15.31
N GLY A 155 2.77 -4.51 -14.23
CA GLY A 155 2.10 -5.74 -13.81
C GLY A 155 0.60 -5.58 -13.52
N MET A 156 0.16 -4.47 -12.92
CA MET A 156 -1.27 -4.21 -12.68
C MET A 156 -2.03 -4.03 -13.99
N ILE A 157 -1.47 -3.31 -14.95
CA ILE A 157 -2.11 -3.12 -16.28
C ILE A 157 -2.14 -4.45 -17.04
N ARG A 158 -1.05 -5.24 -16.97
CA ARG A 158 -1.00 -6.58 -17.56
C ARG A 158 -2.10 -7.48 -16.98
N GLN A 159 -2.30 -7.45 -15.66
CA GLN A 159 -3.37 -8.19 -14.99
C GLN A 159 -4.77 -7.75 -15.47
N LEU A 160 -5.01 -6.44 -15.63
CA LEU A 160 -6.26 -5.94 -16.18
C LEU A 160 -6.48 -6.40 -17.63
N GLN A 161 -5.44 -6.37 -18.45
CA GLN A 161 -5.53 -6.86 -19.83
C GLN A 161 -5.82 -8.36 -19.89
N ASP A 162 -5.25 -9.15 -18.99
CA ASP A 162 -5.54 -10.59 -18.90
C ASP A 162 -7.01 -10.83 -18.49
N CYS A 163 -7.51 -10.07 -17.52
CA CYS A 163 -8.87 -10.26 -17.00
C CYS A 163 -9.97 -9.72 -17.94
N PHE A 164 -9.73 -8.61 -18.63
CA PHE A 164 -10.79 -7.87 -19.34
C PHE A 164 -10.57 -7.75 -20.86
N CYS A 165 -9.40 -8.15 -21.36
CA CYS A 165 -9.04 -8.05 -22.77
C CYS A 165 -8.61 -9.39 -23.39
N ASP A 166 -9.08 -10.51 -22.86
CA ASP A 166 -8.76 -11.85 -23.32
C ASP A 166 -7.25 -12.12 -23.46
N GLY A 167 -6.45 -11.57 -22.53
CA GLY A 167 -5.00 -11.72 -22.56
C GLY A 167 -4.28 -10.91 -23.66
N ARG A 168 -4.96 -10.01 -24.35
CA ARG A 168 -4.35 -9.12 -25.35
C ARG A 168 -3.54 -8.04 -24.66
N ARG A 169 -2.26 -8.32 -24.43
CA ARG A 169 -1.33 -7.41 -23.76
C ARG A 169 -0.72 -6.43 -24.75
N PHE A 170 -0.71 -5.15 -24.36
CA PHE A 170 -0.14 -4.07 -25.16
C PHE A 170 0.54 -3.03 -24.28
N SER A 171 1.76 -2.62 -24.64
CA SER A 171 2.53 -1.56 -23.97
C SER A 171 2.71 -1.75 -22.46
N THR A 172 2.81 -2.98 -21.98
CA THR A 172 2.95 -3.29 -20.55
C THR A 172 4.33 -3.84 -20.20
N GLU A 173 5.19 -4.09 -21.18
CA GLU A 173 6.55 -4.54 -20.94
C GLU A 173 7.52 -3.36 -20.94
N LEU A 174 8.30 -3.26 -19.89
CA LEU A 174 9.39 -2.31 -19.81
C LEU A 174 10.61 -2.91 -20.55
N MET A 175 11.35 -2.08 -21.26
CA MET A 175 12.50 -2.56 -22.01
C MET A 175 13.51 -3.24 -21.09
N ARG A 176 14.02 -4.41 -21.49
CA ARG A 176 14.93 -5.28 -20.73
C ARG A 176 16.30 -4.69 -20.34
N LYS A 177 16.51 -3.39 -20.45
CA LYS A 177 17.80 -2.70 -20.23
C LYS A 177 17.73 -1.56 -19.23
N THR A 178 16.85 -1.62 -18.28
CA THR A 178 16.73 -0.62 -17.19
C THR A 178 17.28 -1.14 -15.86
N ASP A 179 18.25 -2.06 -15.90
CA ASP A 179 19.01 -2.44 -14.72
C ASP A 179 20.08 -1.39 -14.39
#